data_dde8fedacc2848be0c0884e570bf2a65
#
_entry.id   dde8fedacc2848be0c0884e570bf2a65
#
_cell.length_a   1.000
_cell.length_b   1.000
_cell.length_c   1.000
_cell.angle_alpha   90.00
_cell.angle_beta   90.00
_cell.angle_gamma   90.00
#
_symmetry.space_group_name_H-M   'P 1'
#
loop_
_entity.id
_entity.type
_entity.pdbx_description
1 polymer ?
#
loop_
_entity_poly.entity_id
_entity_poly.type
_entity_poly.pdbx_seq_one_letter_code
_entity_poly.pdbx_strand_id
1 'polypeptide(L)'
;LLITALAAIIRIANLANPRLLVFDETYYVKDAYTLGLFGSERNWQDNPNPDFESGILSGYLEGAAYVVHPPFGKWIIWSGLELFGADSSFGWRIATAVLGVLMVPLVILIARRLIGSNFFAAIAGLFMALEGLSITLARTAILDSNLAFFALLGFYFILLDTQALSSRLQKTKSSALRFRPWLLLAGISLGLATGIKWSGLYFLAVFGLYTFVVDLWQRGRIGLPKILAVGQGALNAITLLVPALVSYLVTWLGWILGS
;
A
#
# COMPACT_ATOMS: atom_id res chain seq x y z
N LEU A 1 2.56 -18.32 -11.21
CA LEU A 1 2.15 -19.12 -10.03
C LEU A 1 3.33 -19.67 -9.24
N LEU A 2 4.31 -20.39 -9.84
CA LEU A 2 5.43 -21.02 -9.12
C LEU A 2 6.27 -19.98 -8.34
N ILE A 3 6.60 -18.83 -8.94
CA ILE A 3 7.37 -17.76 -8.27
C ILE A 3 6.60 -17.19 -7.09
N THR A 4 5.28 -17.01 -7.22
CA THR A 4 4.43 -16.54 -6.11
C THR A 4 4.34 -17.59 -4.99
N ALA A 5 4.25 -18.88 -5.34
CA ALA A 5 4.28 -19.96 -4.35
C ALA A 5 5.62 -20.02 -3.60
N LEU A 6 6.73 -19.86 -4.31
CA LEU A 6 8.07 -19.74 -3.69
C LEU A 6 8.12 -18.55 -2.72
N ALA A 7 7.60 -17.38 -3.14
CA ALA A 7 7.55 -16.20 -2.29
C ALA A 7 6.69 -16.43 -1.03
N ALA A 8 5.56 -17.15 -1.16
CA ALA A 8 4.70 -17.49 -0.03
C ALA A 8 5.44 -18.42 0.96
N ILE A 9 6.12 -19.44 0.48
CA ILE A 9 6.92 -20.34 1.32
C ILE A 9 7.97 -19.54 2.08
N ILE A 10 8.76 -18.70 1.39
CA ILE A 10 9.86 -17.95 2.00
C ILE A 10 9.34 -16.96 3.05
N ARG A 11 8.19 -16.30 2.81
CA ARG A 11 7.67 -15.25 3.68
C ARG A 11 6.80 -15.77 4.82
N ILE A 12 6.15 -16.92 4.66
CA ILE A 12 5.17 -17.44 5.64
C ILE A 12 5.75 -18.60 6.47
N ALA A 13 6.63 -19.43 5.90
CA ALA A 13 7.22 -20.52 6.66
C ALA A 13 7.94 -19.99 7.91
N ASN A 14 7.63 -20.60 9.06
CA ASN A 14 8.23 -20.24 10.35
C ASN A 14 8.03 -18.76 10.75
N LEU A 15 6.92 -18.12 10.34
CA LEU A 15 6.66 -16.69 10.53
C LEU A 15 6.52 -16.31 12.01
N ALA A 16 6.09 -17.26 12.86
CA ALA A 16 5.94 -17.08 14.29
C ALA A 16 7.27 -16.94 15.06
N ASN A 17 8.41 -17.12 14.39
CA ASN A 17 9.71 -17.00 15.06
C ASN A 17 10.49 -15.77 14.57
N PRO A 18 11.12 -15.02 15.48
CA PRO A 18 11.09 -15.20 16.95
C PRO A 18 9.72 -14.83 17.55
N ARG A 19 9.41 -15.37 18.75
CA ARG A 19 8.19 -15.02 19.51
C ARG A 19 8.37 -13.74 20.33
N LEU A 20 9.16 -12.83 19.84
CA LEU A 20 9.50 -11.54 20.43
C LEU A 20 9.17 -10.44 19.45
N LEU A 21 8.80 -9.27 19.94
CA LEU A 21 8.63 -8.07 19.15
C LEU A 21 10.01 -7.57 18.69
N VAL A 22 10.21 -7.48 17.37
CA VAL A 22 11.50 -7.06 16.78
C VAL A 22 11.37 -5.67 16.17
N PHE A 23 12.35 -4.82 16.40
CA PHE A 23 12.43 -3.48 15.84
C PHE A 23 11.13 -2.69 16.13
N ASP A 24 10.54 -2.05 15.14
CA ASP A 24 9.33 -1.22 15.28
C ASP A 24 8.04 -2.03 15.57
N GLU A 25 8.07 -3.38 15.53
CA GLU A 25 6.96 -4.19 16.01
C GLU A 25 6.58 -3.84 17.44
N THR A 26 7.59 -3.41 18.23
CA THR A 26 7.38 -2.96 19.63
C THR A 26 6.37 -1.82 19.75
N TYR A 27 6.18 -1.04 18.69
CA TYR A 27 5.17 0.02 18.64
C TYR A 27 3.94 -0.44 17.85
N TYR A 28 4.13 -0.84 16.60
CA TYR A 28 3.03 -1.02 15.64
C TYR A 28 2.09 -2.17 15.99
N VAL A 29 2.58 -3.25 16.60
CA VAL A 29 1.73 -4.38 16.98
C VAL A 29 0.83 -4.00 18.16
N LYS A 30 1.38 -3.33 19.16
CA LYS A 30 0.62 -2.85 20.33
C LYS A 30 -0.34 -1.73 19.95
N ASP A 31 0.10 -0.80 19.10
CA ASP A 31 -0.75 0.23 18.52
C ASP A 31 -1.91 -0.38 17.74
N ALA A 32 -1.64 -1.38 16.90
CA ALA A 32 -2.66 -2.08 16.13
C ALA A 32 -3.68 -2.78 17.03
N TYR A 33 -3.24 -3.39 18.13
CA TYR A 33 -4.10 -4.03 19.11
C TYR A 33 -5.08 -3.03 19.74
N THR A 34 -4.56 -1.92 20.28
CA THR A 34 -5.41 -0.91 20.93
C THR A 34 -6.27 -0.12 19.93
N LEU A 35 -5.76 0.11 18.72
CA LEU A 35 -6.53 0.70 17.62
C LEU A 35 -7.76 -0.17 17.28
N GLY A 36 -7.60 -1.49 17.24
CA GLY A 36 -8.71 -2.42 17.00
C GLY A 36 -9.75 -2.41 18.12
N LEU A 37 -9.33 -2.26 19.38
CA LEU A 37 -10.24 -2.24 20.53
C LEU A 37 -10.99 -0.91 20.70
N PHE A 38 -10.30 0.22 20.47
CA PHE A 38 -10.80 1.54 20.86
C PHE A 38 -10.99 2.50 19.66
N GLY A 39 -10.59 2.11 18.45
CA GLY A 39 -10.55 3.00 17.30
C GLY A 39 -9.36 3.97 17.31
N SER A 40 -8.59 4.02 18.40
CA SER A 40 -7.40 4.87 18.57
C SER A 40 -6.28 4.12 19.30
N GLU A 41 -5.04 4.46 19.00
CA GLU A 41 -3.89 3.91 19.71
C GLU A 41 -3.86 4.43 21.14
N ARG A 42 -3.45 3.58 22.11
CA ARG A 42 -3.33 3.89 23.52
C ARG A 42 -1.88 3.85 23.97
N ASN A 43 -1.56 4.67 24.99
CA ASN A 43 -0.29 4.54 25.69
C ASN A 43 -0.22 3.21 26.43
N TRP A 44 1.00 2.76 26.65
CA TRP A 44 1.28 1.54 27.43
C TRP A 44 2.08 1.89 28.67
N GLN A 45 1.97 1.06 29.71
CA GLN A 45 2.81 1.16 30.90
C GLN A 45 4.29 0.95 30.56
N ASP A 46 5.17 1.23 31.49
CA ASP A 46 6.60 1.07 31.29
C ASP A 46 6.99 -0.40 31.01
N ASN A 47 7.87 -0.59 30.02
CA ASN A 47 8.40 -1.88 29.59
C ASN A 47 7.33 -2.97 29.30
N PRO A 48 6.34 -2.71 28.45
CA PRO A 48 5.17 -3.60 28.26
C PRO A 48 5.46 -4.83 27.38
N ASN A 49 6.63 -4.92 26.72
CA ASN A 49 6.91 -5.98 25.75
C ASN A 49 6.91 -7.39 26.37
N PRO A 50 7.56 -7.66 27.51
CA PRO A 50 7.57 -9.00 28.09
C PRO A 50 6.17 -9.53 28.40
N ASP A 51 5.29 -8.66 28.91
CA ASP A 51 3.90 -9.01 29.21
C ASP A 51 3.12 -9.29 27.93
N PHE A 52 3.22 -8.39 26.95
CA PHE A 52 2.53 -8.55 25.65
C PHE A 52 2.98 -9.83 24.93
N GLU A 53 4.28 -10.11 24.90
CA GLU A 53 4.86 -11.30 24.29
C GLU A 53 4.46 -12.61 24.99
N SER A 54 4.14 -12.54 26.29
CA SER A 54 3.60 -13.66 27.07
C SER A 54 2.08 -13.81 26.95
N GLY A 55 1.39 -12.91 26.23
CA GLY A 55 -0.05 -12.91 26.06
C GLY A 55 -0.82 -12.10 27.11
N ILE A 56 -0.14 -11.34 27.97
CA ILE A 56 -0.77 -10.39 28.90
C ILE A 56 -1.01 -9.08 28.15
N LEU A 57 -2.24 -8.89 27.66
CA LEU A 57 -2.59 -7.81 26.73
C LEU A 57 -3.22 -6.58 27.42
N SER A 58 -3.30 -6.55 28.75
CA SER A 58 -4.02 -5.53 29.52
C SER A 58 -3.15 -4.35 29.98
N GLY A 59 -1.90 -4.24 29.53
CA GLY A 59 -0.95 -3.21 29.96
C GLY A 59 -1.11 -1.83 29.32
N TYR A 60 -2.20 -1.57 28.58
CA TYR A 60 -2.50 -0.26 28.01
C TYR A 60 -3.14 0.69 29.02
N LEU A 61 -2.95 1.99 28.82
CA LEU A 61 -3.47 3.08 29.63
C LEU A 61 -4.69 3.73 28.97
N GLU A 62 -5.49 4.47 29.72
CA GLU A 62 -6.69 5.13 29.19
C GLU A 62 -6.39 6.26 28.18
N GLY A 63 -5.21 6.89 28.28
CA GLY A 63 -4.85 8.00 27.40
C GLY A 63 -4.51 7.58 25.97
N ALA A 64 -4.93 8.37 24.99
CA ALA A 64 -4.54 8.19 23.59
C ALA A 64 -3.01 8.34 23.42
N ALA A 65 -2.42 7.50 22.58
CA ALA A 65 -0.99 7.55 22.27
C ALA A 65 -0.69 8.67 21.26
N TYR A 66 0.58 9.09 21.24
CA TYR A 66 1.07 9.96 20.18
C TYR A 66 1.17 9.18 18.85
N VAL A 67 0.47 9.66 17.82
CA VAL A 67 0.41 8.99 16.52
C VAL A 67 1.59 9.41 15.66
N VAL A 68 2.57 8.53 15.48
CA VAL A 68 3.75 8.77 14.64
C VAL A 68 3.41 8.65 13.15
N HIS A 69 2.60 7.66 12.79
CA HIS A 69 2.19 7.37 11.42
C HIS A 69 0.68 7.20 11.33
N PRO A 70 0.05 7.52 10.16
CA PRO A 70 -1.37 7.28 9.93
C PRO A 70 -1.77 5.82 10.21
N PRO A 71 -3.06 5.56 10.51
CA PRO A 71 -3.47 4.30 11.13
C PRO A 71 -3.60 3.10 10.17
N PHE A 72 -3.62 3.29 8.85
CA PHE A 72 -3.96 2.20 7.92
C PHE A 72 -3.02 1.01 7.99
N GLY A 73 -1.70 1.25 8.13
CA GLY A 73 -0.74 0.16 8.30
C GLY A 73 -0.97 -0.66 9.58
N LYS A 74 -1.43 -0.01 10.63
CA LYS A 74 -1.80 -0.65 11.89
C LYS A 74 -3.14 -1.40 11.77
N TRP A 75 -4.11 -0.90 11.00
CA TRP A 75 -5.33 -1.65 10.65
C TRP A 75 -5.03 -2.94 9.88
N ILE A 76 -4.01 -2.93 9.01
CA ILE A 76 -3.55 -4.14 8.33
C ILE A 76 -2.99 -5.14 9.35
N ILE A 77 -2.12 -4.69 10.26
CA ILE A 77 -1.58 -5.55 11.32
C ILE A 77 -2.72 -6.07 12.20
N TRP A 78 -3.64 -5.20 12.64
CA TRP A 78 -4.80 -5.59 13.43
C TRP A 78 -5.61 -6.71 12.78
N SER A 79 -5.80 -6.71 11.48
CA SER A 79 -6.51 -7.80 10.79
C SER A 79 -5.88 -9.17 11.01
N GLY A 80 -4.56 -9.23 11.15
CA GLY A 80 -3.85 -10.45 11.50
C GLY A 80 -4.03 -10.84 12.98
N LEU A 81 -4.02 -9.84 13.88
CA LEU A 81 -4.28 -10.03 15.31
C LEU A 81 -5.69 -10.59 15.55
N GLU A 82 -6.68 -10.03 14.86
CA GLU A 82 -8.08 -10.44 14.98
C GLU A 82 -8.31 -11.88 14.49
N LEU A 83 -7.67 -12.27 13.38
CA LEU A 83 -7.88 -13.57 12.78
C LEU A 83 -7.09 -14.71 13.44
N PHE A 84 -5.92 -14.41 14.02
CA PHE A 84 -4.95 -15.42 14.48
C PHE A 84 -4.52 -15.24 15.94
N GLY A 85 -5.09 -14.27 16.65
CA GLY A 85 -4.80 -13.97 18.04
C GLY A 85 -3.71 -12.91 18.21
N ALA A 86 -3.92 -11.98 19.14
CA ALA A 86 -2.96 -10.95 19.51
C ALA A 86 -1.81 -11.50 20.39
N ASP A 87 -2.00 -12.65 21.02
CA ASP A 87 -1.01 -13.43 21.74
C ASP A 87 -0.10 -14.28 20.83
N SER A 88 -0.38 -14.27 19.50
CA SER A 88 0.34 -15.03 18.50
C SER A 88 1.26 -14.15 17.67
N SER A 89 2.57 -14.39 17.74
CA SER A 89 3.55 -13.73 16.85
C SER A 89 3.32 -14.02 15.37
N PHE A 90 2.63 -15.10 15.02
CA PHE A 90 2.12 -15.34 13.68
C PHE A 90 1.04 -14.32 13.32
N GLY A 91 0.08 -14.08 14.22
CA GLY A 91 -0.98 -13.09 14.05
C GLY A 91 -0.42 -11.68 13.81
N TRP A 92 0.66 -11.30 14.50
CA TRP A 92 1.28 -9.98 14.34
C TRP A 92 1.75 -9.71 12.90
N ARG A 93 2.26 -10.74 12.20
CA ARG A 93 3.02 -10.64 10.96
C ARG A 93 2.30 -11.08 9.70
N ILE A 94 1.27 -11.93 9.84
CA ILE A 94 0.67 -12.61 8.68
C ILE A 94 0.09 -11.67 7.64
N ALA A 95 -0.59 -10.60 8.05
CA ALA A 95 -1.18 -9.65 7.13
C ALA A 95 -0.11 -8.93 6.27
N THR A 96 0.98 -8.49 6.90
CA THR A 96 2.13 -7.89 6.19
C THR A 96 2.82 -8.93 5.29
N ALA A 97 2.97 -10.17 5.74
CA ALA A 97 3.55 -11.24 4.93
C ALA A 97 2.72 -11.54 3.67
N VAL A 98 1.40 -11.56 3.79
CA VAL A 98 0.48 -11.75 2.65
C VAL A 98 0.65 -10.63 1.63
N LEU A 99 0.70 -9.36 2.05
CA LEU A 99 0.96 -8.24 1.13
C LEU A 99 2.35 -8.36 0.48
N GLY A 100 3.36 -8.79 1.23
CA GLY A 100 4.68 -9.08 0.68
C GLY A 100 4.70 -10.20 -0.36
N VAL A 101 3.87 -11.23 -0.20
CA VAL A 101 3.66 -12.27 -1.23
C VAL A 101 2.97 -11.68 -2.46
N LEU A 102 1.93 -10.87 -2.27
CA LEU A 102 1.16 -10.26 -3.36
C LEU A 102 1.97 -9.21 -4.15
N MET A 103 3.01 -8.62 -3.58
CA MET A 103 3.94 -7.77 -4.33
C MET A 103 4.61 -8.51 -5.49
N VAL A 104 4.89 -9.79 -5.36
CA VAL A 104 5.59 -10.58 -6.39
C VAL A 104 4.78 -10.67 -7.70
N PRO A 105 3.52 -11.15 -7.71
CA PRO A 105 2.72 -11.12 -8.93
C PRO A 105 2.46 -9.69 -9.43
N LEU A 106 2.35 -8.70 -8.55
CA LEU A 106 2.19 -7.30 -8.93
C LEU A 106 3.41 -6.79 -9.69
N VAL A 107 4.63 -7.07 -9.24
CA VAL A 107 5.88 -6.74 -9.95
C VAL A 107 5.96 -7.46 -11.31
N ILE A 108 5.54 -8.72 -11.38
CA ILE A 108 5.44 -9.47 -12.66
C ILE A 108 4.50 -8.75 -13.63
N LEU A 109 3.33 -8.33 -13.16
CA LEU A 109 2.34 -7.64 -13.98
C LEU A 109 2.86 -6.27 -14.46
N ILE A 110 3.51 -5.50 -13.59
CA ILE A 110 4.13 -4.21 -13.92
C ILE A 110 5.24 -4.42 -14.98
N ALA A 111 6.18 -5.32 -14.72
CA ALA A 111 7.30 -5.60 -15.62
C ALA A 111 6.82 -6.09 -17.00
N ARG A 112 5.80 -6.96 -17.03
CA ARG A 112 5.20 -7.43 -18.27
C ARG A 112 4.62 -6.28 -19.11
N ARG A 113 3.98 -5.30 -18.47
CA ARG A 113 3.41 -4.13 -19.16
C ARG A 113 4.46 -3.16 -19.65
N LEU A 114 5.56 -3.01 -18.94
CA LEU A 114 6.64 -2.10 -19.30
C LEU A 114 7.55 -2.68 -20.40
N ILE A 115 7.88 -3.97 -20.28
CA ILE A 115 8.90 -4.63 -21.14
C ILE A 115 8.26 -5.42 -22.28
N GLY A 116 7.00 -5.87 -22.12
CA GLY A 116 6.29 -6.67 -23.12
C GLY A 116 6.77 -8.15 -23.21
N SER A 117 7.65 -8.59 -22.32
CA SER A 117 8.23 -9.95 -22.30
C SER A 117 7.83 -10.71 -21.04
N ASN A 118 7.24 -11.90 -21.22
CA ASN A 118 6.93 -12.79 -20.10
C ASN A 118 8.18 -13.31 -19.38
N PHE A 119 9.28 -13.51 -20.11
CA PHE A 119 10.54 -13.99 -19.55
C PHE A 119 11.15 -12.96 -18.60
N PHE A 120 11.33 -11.72 -19.05
CA PHE A 120 11.88 -10.66 -18.19
C PHE A 120 10.93 -10.29 -17.04
N ALA A 121 9.61 -10.37 -17.24
CA ALA A 121 8.65 -10.19 -16.17
C ALA A 121 8.78 -11.27 -15.08
N ALA A 122 9.00 -12.53 -15.49
CA ALA A 122 9.25 -13.62 -14.54
C ALA A 122 10.56 -13.42 -13.77
N ILE A 123 11.64 -12.95 -14.43
CA ILE A 123 12.91 -12.61 -13.77
C ILE A 123 12.71 -11.49 -12.75
N ALA A 124 11.98 -10.42 -13.10
CA ALA A 124 11.68 -9.33 -12.16
C ALA A 124 10.91 -9.84 -10.92
N GLY A 125 9.92 -10.71 -11.12
CA GLY A 125 9.20 -11.35 -10.03
C GLY A 125 10.07 -12.28 -9.19
N LEU A 126 11.01 -13.00 -9.82
CA LEU A 126 11.95 -13.87 -9.10
C LEU A 126 12.90 -13.04 -8.23
N PHE A 127 13.43 -11.93 -8.74
CA PHE A 127 14.26 -11.02 -7.94
C PHE A 127 13.47 -10.46 -6.75
N MET A 128 12.22 -10.02 -6.97
CA MET A 128 11.35 -9.56 -5.88
C MET A 128 11.06 -10.66 -4.86
N ALA A 129 10.93 -11.92 -5.31
CA ALA A 129 10.69 -13.06 -4.42
C ALA A 129 11.91 -13.39 -3.53
N LEU A 130 13.13 -13.20 -4.04
CA LEU A 130 14.40 -13.58 -3.40
C LEU A 130 15.14 -12.40 -2.76
N GLU A 131 14.69 -11.15 -2.97
CA GLU A 131 15.34 -9.96 -2.44
C GLU A 131 15.26 -9.94 -0.91
N GLY A 132 16.42 -9.88 -0.24
CA GLY A 132 16.53 -10.08 1.20
C GLY A 132 15.82 -9.02 2.03
N LEU A 133 15.91 -7.74 1.65
CA LEU A 133 15.23 -6.65 2.37
C LEU A 133 13.71 -6.80 2.25
N SER A 134 13.19 -7.09 1.06
CA SER A 134 11.75 -7.34 0.84
C SER A 134 11.24 -8.53 1.67
N ILE A 135 12.04 -9.61 1.78
CA ILE A 135 11.71 -10.76 2.62
C ILE A 135 11.64 -10.34 4.08
N THR A 136 12.66 -9.64 4.58
CA THR A 136 12.74 -9.22 5.98
C THR A 136 11.59 -8.29 6.35
N LEU A 137 11.34 -7.25 5.53
CA LEU A 137 10.25 -6.29 5.77
C LEU A 137 8.85 -6.93 5.69
N ALA A 138 8.68 -7.94 4.83
CA ALA A 138 7.41 -8.67 4.73
C ALA A 138 7.18 -9.65 5.89
N ARG A 139 8.25 -10.12 6.54
CA ARG A 139 8.18 -11.06 7.69
C ARG A 139 8.10 -10.36 9.05
N THR A 140 8.07 -9.05 9.06
CA THR A 140 8.00 -8.20 10.24
C THR A 140 6.72 -7.37 10.19
N ALA A 141 6.04 -7.18 11.31
CA ALA A 141 4.83 -6.37 11.38
C ALA A 141 5.17 -4.86 11.37
N ILE A 142 5.74 -4.40 10.26
CA ILE A 142 6.15 -3.01 10.04
C ILE A 142 5.45 -2.40 8.83
N LEU A 143 5.51 -1.09 8.72
CA LEU A 143 4.68 -0.34 7.79
C LEU A 143 5.24 -0.27 6.36
N ASP A 144 6.56 -0.47 6.18
CA ASP A 144 7.26 -0.20 4.93
C ASP A 144 6.86 -1.14 3.79
N SER A 145 6.72 -2.44 4.08
CA SER A 145 6.24 -3.43 3.11
C SER A 145 4.81 -3.13 2.65
N ASN A 146 3.95 -2.74 3.58
CA ASN A 146 2.56 -2.38 3.31
C ASN A 146 2.48 -1.12 2.42
N LEU A 147 3.27 -0.08 2.75
CA LEU A 147 3.39 1.12 1.93
C LEU A 147 3.84 0.80 0.50
N ALA A 148 4.90 -0.01 0.36
CA ALA A 148 5.44 -0.40 -0.95
C ALA A 148 4.40 -1.14 -1.80
N PHE A 149 3.61 -2.03 -1.20
CA PHE A 149 2.53 -2.72 -1.90
C PHE A 149 1.50 -1.75 -2.49
N PHE A 150 0.97 -0.82 -1.69
CA PHE A 150 -0.05 0.12 -2.16
C PHE A 150 0.51 1.16 -3.14
N ALA A 151 1.77 1.57 -2.99
CA ALA A 151 2.44 2.44 -3.96
C ALA A 151 2.62 1.74 -5.32
N LEU A 152 3.06 0.48 -5.33
CA LEU A 152 3.17 -0.34 -6.55
C LEU A 152 1.81 -0.62 -7.19
N LEU A 153 0.78 -0.88 -6.38
CA LEU A 153 -0.58 -1.09 -6.87
C LEU A 153 -1.12 0.18 -7.54
N GLY A 154 -0.90 1.35 -6.94
CA GLY A 154 -1.23 2.64 -7.54
C GLY A 154 -0.52 2.86 -8.87
N PHE A 155 0.78 2.56 -8.94
CA PHE A 155 1.55 2.63 -10.18
C PHE A 155 1.02 1.65 -11.24
N TYR A 156 0.65 0.44 -10.87
CA TYR A 156 0.04 -0.52 -11.79
C TYR A 156 -1.25 0.01 -12.42
N PHE A 157 -2.13 0.63 -11.63
CA PHE A 157 -3.34 1.25 -12.16
C PHE A 157 -3.05 2.43 -13.09
N ILE A 158 -2.02 3.21 -12.81
CA ILE A 158 -1.57 4.29 -13.71
C ILE A 158 -1.05 3.73 -15.03
N LEU A 159 -0.34 2.61 -15.03
CA LEU A 159 0.08 1.95 -16.26
C LEU A 159 -1.13 1.46 -17.08
N LEU A 160 -2.14 0.88 -16.43
CA LEU A 160 -3.39 0.48 -17.09
C LEU A 160 -4.08 1.67 -17.76
N ASP A 161 -4.16 2.76 -17.04
CA ASP A 161 -4.76 4.00 -17.50
C ASP A 161 -4.03 4.59 -18.71
N THR A 162 -2.71 4.67 -18.63
CA THR A 162 -1.85 5.18 -19.71
C THR A 162 -1.99 4.36 -21.00
N GLN A 163 -2.08 3.03 -20.88
CA GLN A 163 -2.27 2.13 -22.01
C GLN A 163 -3.67 2.25 -22.60
N ALA A 164 -4.70 2.38 -21.76
CA ALA A 164 -6.08 2.61 -22.19
C ALA A 164 -6.21 3.95 -22.94
N LEU A 165 -5.56 5.00 -22.42
CA LEU A 165 -5.50 6.31 -23.10
C LEU A 165 -4.84 6.20 -24.46
N SER A 166 -3.66 5.60 -24.56
CA SER A 166 -2.91 5.43 -25.82
C SER A 166 -3.74 4.70 -26.88
N SER A 167 -4.31 3.55 -26.53
CA SER A 167 -5.14 2.75 -27.44
C SER A 167 -6.34 3.54 -27.95
N ARG A 168 -6.94 4.36 -27.11
CA ARG A 168 -8.09 5.17 -27.45
C ARG A 168 -7.73 6.34 -28.35
N LEU A 169 -6.70 7.11 -28.01
CA LEU A 169 -6.26 8.25 -28.81
C LEU A 169 -5.91 7.82 -30.23
N GLN A 170 -5.30 6.64 -30.41
CA GLN A 170 -5.03 6.08 -31.75
C GLN A 170 -6.29 5.74 -32.50
N LYS A 171 -7.34 5.24 -31.85
CA LYS A 171 -8.59 4.83 -32.52
C LYS A 171 -9.50 6.00 -32.86
N THR A 172 -9.67 6.95 -31.95
CA THR A 172 -10.72 7.98 -32.11
C THR A 172 -10.21 9.35 -32.45
N LYS A 173 -8.91 9.63 -32.21
CA LYS A 173 -8.32 10.98 -32.30
C LYS A 173 -9.15 12.06 -31.59
N SER A 174 -9.97 11.62 -30.61
CA SER A 174 -10.91 12.49 -29.92
C SER A 174 -10.23 13.23 -28.78
N SER A 175 -10.47 14.52 -28.72
CA SER A 175 -10.02 15.41 -27.66
C SER A 175 -10.98 15.52 -26.48
N ALA A 176 -12.12 14.82 -26.51
CA ALA A 176 -13.15 14.93 -25.47
C ALA A 176 -12.60 14.59 -24.09
N LEU A 177 -12.92 15.42 -23.11
CA LEU A 177 -12.65 15.18 -21.70
C LEU A 177 -13.39 13.92 -21.25
N ARG A 178 -12.73 13.07 -20.46
CA ARG A 178 -13.33 11.82 -19.98
C ARG A 178 -12.86 11.43 -18.61
N PHE A 179 -13.79 10.85 -17.86
CA PHE A 179 -13.51 10.11 -16.64
C PHE A 179 -12.65 8.87 -16.94
N ARG A 180 -11.65 8.61 -16.08
CA ARG A 180 -10.65 7.55 -16.24
C ARG A 180 -10.67 6.65 -15.00
N PRO A 181 -11.36 5.50 -15.06
CA PRO A 181 -11.60 4.67 -13.86
C PRO A 181 -10.32 4.12 -13.23
N TRP A 182 -9.27 3.89 -14.03
CA TRP A 182 -7.98 3.43 -13.51
C TRP A 182 -7.29 4.48 -12.64
N LEU A 183 -7.47 5.78 -12.95
CA LEU A 183 -6.95 6.85 -12.09
C LEU A 183 -7.69 6.94 -10.76
N LEU A 184 -8.99 6.61 -10.73
CA LEU A 184 -9.73 6.52 -9.47
C LEU A 184 -9.14 5.42 -8.57
N LEU A 185 -8.91 4.22 -9.13
CA LEU A 185 -8.29 3.11 -8.40
C LEU A 185 -6.84 3.43 -7.97
N ALA A 186 -6.09 4.14 -8.81
CA ALA A 186 -4.77 4.64 -8.46
C ALA A 186 -4.85 5.63 -7.29
N GLY A 187 -5.82 6.55 -7.31
CA GLY A 187 -6.07 7.49 -6.23
C GLY A 187 -6.36 6.78 -4.90
N ILE A 188 -7.29 5.83 -4.90
CA ILE A 188 -7.60 5.02 -3.72
C ILE A 188 -6.33 4.35 -3.19
N SER A 189 -5.58 3.67 -4.06
CA SER A 189 -4.37 2.94 -3.66
C SER A 189 -3.29 3.85 -3.08
N LEU A 190 -3.05 5.00 -3.71
CA LEU A 190 -2.05 5.98 -3.24
C LEU A 190 -2.51 6.74 -1.98
N GLY A 191 -3.82 6.94 -1.83
CA GLY A 191 -4.40 7.46 -0.59
C GLY A 191 -4.23 6.48 0.57
N LEU A 192 -4.45 5.18 0.35
CA LEU A 192 -4.16 4.13 1.33
C LEU A 192 -2.65 4.06 1.65
N ALA A 193 -1.76 4.18 0.64
CA ALA A 193 -0.33 4.29 0.88
C ALA A 193 0.01 5.48 1.79
N THR A 194 -0.62 6.64 1.56
CA THR A 194 -0.49 7.82 2.43
C THR A 194 -1.05 7.57 3.82
N GLY A 195 -2.14 6.78 3.92
CA GLY A 195 -2.74 6.33 5.18
C GLY A 195 -1.87 5.34 5.97
N ILE A 196 -0.80 4.81 5.39
CA ILE A 196 0.22 4.00 6.08
C ILE A 196 1.35 4.87 6.61
N LYS A 197 1.96 5.67 5.74
CA LYS A 197 3.02 6.65 6.06
C LYS A 197 2.84 7.89 5.18
N TRP A 198 3.12 9.07 5.70
CA TRP A 198 3.04 10.32 4.93
C TRP A 198 3.99 10.36 3.72
N SER A 199 5.02 9.51 3.71
CA SER A 199 5.85 9.32 2.50
C SER A 199 5.06 8.80 1.29
N GLY A 200 3.86 8.25 1.47
CA GLY A 200 2.90 7.95 0.40
C GLY A 200 2.53 9.16 -0.46
N LEU A 201 2.56 10.38 0.12
CA LEU A 201 2.34 11.63 -0.62
C LEU A 201 3.37 11.86 -1.73
N TYR A 202 4.63 11.43 -1.54
CA TYR A 202 5.64 11.56 -2.59
C TYR A 202 5.30 10.71 -3.81
N PHE A 203 4.79 9.48 -3.60
CA PHE A 203 4.33 8.64 -4.70
C PHE A 203 3.10 9.24 -5.38
N LEU A 204 2.15 9.76 -4.63
CA LEU A 204 0.96 10.43 -5.17
C LEU A 204 1.35 11.65 -6.03
N ALA A 205 2.28 12.49 -5.55
CA ALA A 205 2.75 13.66 -6.26
C ALA A 205 3.50 13.29 -7.55
N VAL A 206 4.47 12.36 -7.47
CA VAL A 206 5.28 11.94 -8.62
C VAL A 206 4.41 11.25 -9.66
N PHE A 207 3.53 10.35 -9.26
CA PHE A 207 2.67 9.63 -10.20
C PHE A 207 1.55 10.50 -10.77
N GLY A 208 1.05 11.46 -9.99
CA GLY A 208 0.13 12.49 -10.50
C GLY A 208 0.77 13.35 -11.58
N LEU A 209 2.00 13.83 -11.34
CA LEU A 209 2.77 14.59 -12.35
C LEU A 209 3.06 13.72 -13.59
N TYR A 210 3.44 12.45 -13.39
CA TYR A 210 3.67 11.52 -14.48
C TYR A 210 2.44 11.38 -15.38
N THR A 211 1.23 11.24 -14.81
CA THR A 211 0.00 11.15 -15.63
C THR A 211 -0.23 12.38 -16.48
N PHE A 212 0.04 13.57 -15.94
CA PHE A 212 -0.10 14.83 -16.67
C PHE A 212 0.92 14.94 -17.82
N VAL A 213 2.19 14.62 -17.55
CA VAL A 213 3.26 14.65 -18.58
C VAL A 213 2.97 13.66 -19.70
N VAL A 214 2.55 12.44 -19.36
CA VAL A 214 2.20 11.42 -20.36
C VAL A 214 1.00 11.85 -21.20
N ASP A 215 -0.02 12.47 -20.61
CA ASP A 215 -1.17 13.02 -21.34
C ASP A 215 -0.74 14.09 -22.36
N LEU A 216 0.11 15.04 -21.92
CA LEU A 216 0.66 16.06 -22.81
C LEU A 216 1.41 15.45 -23.99
N TRP A 217 2.27 14.49 -23.71
CA TRP A 217 3.10 13.82 -24.71
C TRP A 217 2.27 13.01 -25.70
N GLN A 218 1.35 12.18 -25.22
CA GLN A 218 0.51 11.32 -26.08
C GLN A 218 -0.41 12.15 -26.99
N ARG A 219 -1.02 13.22 -26.47
CA ARG A 219 -1.89 14.12 -27.24
C ARG A 219 -1.08 14.93 -28.26
N GLY A 220 0.10 15.41 -27.86
CA GLY A 220 1.00 16.13 -28.76
C GLY A 220 1.45 15.29 -29.95
N ARG A 221 1.73 13.99 -29.74
CA ARG A 221 2.13 13.06 -30.83
C ARG A 221 1.07 12.87 -31.92
N ILE A 222 -0.19 13.08 -31.62
CA ILE A 222 -1.30 12.95 -32.61
C ILE A 222 -1.84 14.31 -33.04
N GLY A 223 -1.12 15.41 -32.77
CA GLY A 223 -1.44 16.75 -33.21
C GLY A 223 -2.61 17.43 -32.50
N LEU A 224 -3.03 16.95 -31.31
CA LEU A 224 -4.07 17.61 -30.54
C LEU A 224 -3.55 18.85 -29.79
N PRO A 225 -4.37 19.93 -29.68
CA PRO A 225 -3.99 21.15 -28.99
C PRO A 225 -3.63 20.87 -27.52
N LYS A 226 -2.53 21.44 -27.03
CA LYS A 226 -2.04 21.26 -25.65
C LYS A 226 -3.03 21.74 -24.60
N ILE A 227 -3.85 22.76 -24.92
CA ILE A 227 -4.88 23.28 -23.99
C ILE A 227 -5.89 22.18 -23.58
N LEU A 228 -6.19 21.25 -24.48
CA LEU A 228 -7.08 20.12 -24.17
C LEU A 228 -6.45 19.12 -23.17
N ALA A 229 -5.13 19.01 -23.18
CA ALA A 229 -4.41 18.22 -22.17
C ALA A 229 -4.46 18.89 -20.79
N VAL A 230 -4.45 20.22 -20.72
CA VAL A 230 -4.59 20.97 -19.45
C VAL A 230 -5.98 20.75 -18.85
N GLY A 231 -7.06 20.88 -19.66
CA GLY A 231 -8.42 20.61 -19.20
C GLY A 231 -8.62 19.16 -18.74
N GLN A 232 -8.07 18.18 -19.46
CA GLN A 232 -8.06 16.78 -19.02
C GLN A 232 -7.21 16.61 -17.76
N GLY A 233 -6.09 17.32 -17.63
CA GLY A 233 -5.25 17.31 -16.44
C GLY A 233 -5.99 17.71 -15.18
N ALA A 234 -6.84 18.74 -15.24
CA ALA A 234 -7.69 19.15 -14.13
C ALA A 234 -8.68 18.04 -13.72
N LEU A 235 -9.34 17.40 -14.70
CA LEU A 235 -10.25 16.28 -14.43
C LEU A 235 -9.49 15.07 -13.86
N ASN A 236 -8.29 14.78 -14.36
CA ASN A 236 -7.43 13.71 -13.85
C ASN A 236 -6.98 13.99 -12.41
N ALA A 237 -6.63 15.24 -12.10
CA ALA A 237 -6.29 15.63 -10.74
C ALA A 237 -7.46 15.38 -9.77
N ILE A 238 -8.67 15.77 -10.13
CA ILE A 238 -9.87 15.49 -9.32
C ILE A 238 -10.06 13.98 -9.17
N THR A 239 -9.98 13.22 -10.29
CA THR A 239 -10.18 11.76 -10.30
C THR A 239 -9.12 11.00 -9.48
N LEU A 240 -7.91 11.55 -9.34
CA LEU A 240 -6.83 10.96 -8.56
C LEU A 240 -6.84 11.43 -7.10
N LEU A 241 -6.91 12.75 -6.88
CA LEU A 241 -6.69 13.35 -5.55
C LEU A 241 -7.91 13.23 -4.64
N VAL A 242 -9.14 13.34 -5.17
CA VAL A 242 -10.34 13.20 -4.33
C VAL A 242 -10.47 11.78 -3.75
N PRO A 243 -10.36 10.68 -4.53
CA PRO A 243 -10.35 9.34 -3.96
C PRO A 243 -9.15 9.09 -3.03
N ALA A 244 -7.98 9.69 -3.32
CA ALA A 244 -6.83 9.58 -2.43
C ALA A 244 -7.10 10.23 -1.07
N LEU A 245 -7.67 11.43 -1.06
CA LEU A 245 -8.05 12.12 0.17
C LEU A 245 -9.14 11.34 0.93
N VAL A 246 -10.18 10.89 0.23
CA VAL A 246 -11.28 10.12 0.86
C VAL A 246 -10.74 8.82 1.49
N SER A 247 -9.95 8.04 0.75
CA SER A 247 -9.38 6.80 1.29
C SER A 247 -8.42 7.06 2.45
N TYR A 248 -7.63 8.12 2.42
CA TYR A 248 -6.81 8.56 3.55
C TYR A 248 -7.68 8.89 4.77
N LEU A 249 -8.72 9.73 4.61
CA LEU A 249 -9.60 10.12 5.71
C LEU A 249 -10.37 8.94 6.31
N VAL A 250 -10.81 7.99 5.47
CA VAL A 250 -11.47 6.76 5.93
C VAL A 250 -10.56 5.95 6.88
N THR A 251 -9.26 5.97 6.69
CA THR A 251 -8.34 5.27 7.61
C THR A 251 -8.33 5.84 9.03
N TRP A 252 -8.72 7.11 9.18
CA TRP A 252 -8.80 7.83 10.45
C TRP A 252 -10.16 7.74 11.15
N LEU A 253 -11.15 7.03 10.56
CA LEU A 253 -12.50 6.98 11.14
C LEU A 253 -12.51 6.46 12.57
N GLY A 254 -11.65 5.52 12.93
CA GLY A 254 -11.52 5.05 14.31
C GLY A 254 -11.18 6.18 15.27
N TRP A 255 -10.21 7.02 14.92
CA TRP A 255 -9.81 8.20 15.70
C TRP A 255 -10.91 9.27 15.77
N ILE A 256 -11.62 9.48 14.67
CA ILE A 256 -12.66 10.52 14.58
C ILE A 256 -13.90 10.13 15.41
N LEU A 257 -14.23 8.83 15.44
CA LEU A 257 -15.45 8.33 16.08
C LEU A 257 -15.21 7.73 17.46
N GLY A 258 -13.99 7.31 17.78
CA GLY A 258 -13.61 6.61 19.01
C GLY A 258 -12.94 7.50 20.07
N SER A 259 -12.76 8.81 19.80
CA SER A 259 -12.14 9.78 20.74
C SER A 259 -13.17 10.46 21.62
#